data_e4cbe4219af4943fb089f3c3c1daf292
#
_entry.id   e4cbe4219af4943fb089f3c3c1daf292
#
_cell.length_a   1.000
_cell.length_b   1.000
_cell.length_c   1.000
_cell.angle_alpha   90.00
_cell.angle_beta   90.00
_cell.angle_gamma   90.00
#
_symmetry.space_group_name_H-M   'P 1'
#
loop_
_entity.id
_entity.type
_entity.pdbx_description
1 polymer ?
#
loop_
_entity_poly.entity_id
_entity_poly.type
_entity_poly.pdbx_seq_one_letter_code
_entity_poly.pdbx_strand_id
1 'polypeptide(L)'
;IYPRDAEQPMKEEVLLTSPLEYTNEPYAIAKIAGLKMCESFNLQYGTNYIAVMPTNLYGPNDNFDLERSHVLPAMIRKIHLAHCLKEGDWEAVRKDMNQRPVEGINGDSPKADILNILRKYGISETEVTLWGTGTPLREFLWSEEMADASVFVMEHVNFKDTYKEGDKDIRNCHINIGTGKEITIRQLAERIVETVGYQGKLTFDSSKPDGTMRKLTDPSKLHSLGWHHKIEIEEGVRR
;
A
#
# COMPACT_ATOMS: atom_id res chain seq x y z
N ILE A 1 -4.58 -10.78 -1.85
CA ILE A 1 -5.24 -11.94 -2.42
C ILE A 1 -5.20 -13.19 -1.51
N TYR A 2 -4.55 -13.10 -0.35
CA TYR A 2 -4.58 -14.15 0.67
C TYR A 2 -5.97 -14.28 1.30
N PRO A 3 -6.27 -15.41 1.95
CA PRO A 3 -7.50 -15.58 2.69
C PRO A 3 -7.72 -14.47 3.71
N ARG A 4 -9.01 -14.11 3.94
CA ARG A 4 -9.37 -13.02 4.85
C ARG A 4 -8.84 -13.23 6.27
N ASP A 5 -8.96 -14.46 6.76
CA ASP A 5 -8.65 -14.84 8.13
C ASP A 5 -7.33 -15.65 8.21
N ALA A 6 -6.41 -15.42 7.25
CA ALA A 6 -5.11 -16.09 7.25
C ALA A 6 -4.28 -15.69 8.48
N GLU A 7 -3.52 -16.66 9.00
CA GLU A 7 -2.56 -16.41 10.08
C GLU A 7 -1.52 -15.37 9.65
N GLN A 8 -1.12 -14.52 10.57
CA GLN A 8 -0.19 -13.41 10.34
C GLN A 8 1.13 -13.63 11.08
N PRO A 9 2.30 -13.42 10.46
CA PRO A 9 2.49 -12.99 9.07
C PRO A 9 2.10 -14.06 8.05
N MET A 10 1.55 -13.63 6.91
CA MET A 10 1.05 -14.53 5.86
C MET A 10 2.20 -15.12 5.05
N LYS A 11 2.39 -16.43 5.18
CA LYS A 11 3.31 -17.21 4.34
C LYS A 11 2.66 -17.58 3.02
N GLU A 12 3.46 -17.96 2.03
CA GLU A 12 2.97 -18.39 0.73
C GLU A 12 2.05 -19.61 0.81
N GLU A 13 2.29 -20.51 1.76
CA GLU A 13 1.52 -21.74 1.95
C GLU A 13 0.05 -21.50 2.31
N VAL A 14 -0.31 -20.36 2.90
CA VAL A 14 -1.69 -20.07 3.30
C VAL A 14 -2.59 -19.64 2.14
N LEU A 15 -2.05 -19.49 0.94
CA LEU A 15 -2.86 -19.17 -0.24
C LEU A 15 -3.89 -20.29 -0.52
N LEU A 16 -5.18 -19.93 -0.64
CA LEU A 16 -6.30 -20.84 -0.88
C LEU A 16 -6.63 -21.81 0.28
N THR A 17 -6.25 -21.52 1.50
CA THR A 17 -6.58 -22.38 2.65
C THR A 17 -7.93 -22.07 3.28
N SER A 18 -8.49 -20.88 3.03
CA SER A 18 -9.82 -20.47 3.52
C SER A 18 -10.42 -19.37 2.62
N PRO A 19 -11.68 -18.93 2.86
CA PRO A 19 -12.35 -17.95 2.02
C PRO A 19 -11.58 -16.63 1.88
N LEU A 20 -11.68 -16.04 0.69
CA LEU A 20 -11.13 -14.71 0.38
C LEU A 20 -11.98 -13.60 1.01
N GLU A 21 -11.46 -12.37 1.04
CA GLU A 21 -12.25 -11.20 1.41
C GLU A 21 -13.32 -10.93 0.33
N TYR A 22 -14.59 -11.01 0.71
CA TYR A 22 -15.74 -10.95 -0.20
C TYR A 22 -15.71 -9.73 -1.13
N THR A 23 -15.39 -8.55 -0.60
CA THR A 23 -15.36 -7.29 -1.37
C THR A 23 -14.23 -7.23 -2.40
N ASN A 24 -13.22 -8.08 -2.27
CA ASN A 24 -12.03 -8.15 -3.13
C ASN A 24 -11.93 -9.49 -3.89
N GLU A 25 -12.88 -10.38 -3.71
CA GLU A 25 -12.82 -11.76 -4.22
C GLU A 25 -12.63 -11.83 -5.74
N PRO A 26 -13.35 -11.06 -6.59
CA PRO A 26 -13.15 -11.12 -8.03
C PRO A 26 -11.73 -10.75 -8.47
N TYR A 27 -11.15 -9.72 -7.85
CA TYR A 27 -9.77 -9.32 -8.09
C TYR A 27 -8.79 -10.42 -7.62
N ALA A 28 -9.01 -10.93 -6.42
CA ALA A 28 -8.14 -11.95 -5.84
C ALA A 28 -8.13 -13.23 -6.69
N ILE A 29 -9.29 -13.71 -7.14
CA ILE A 29 -9.41 -14.89 -8.02
C ILE A 29 -8.64 -14.67 -9.33
N ALA A 30 -8.77 -13.50 -9.96
CA ALA A 30 -8.05 -13.21 -11.20
C ALA A 30 -6.52 -13.27 -11.02
N LYS A 31 -6.01 -12.71 -9.91
CA LYS A 31 -4.58 -12.76 -9.60
C LYS A 31 -4.09 -14.16 -9.22
N ILE A 32 -4.86 -14.90 -8.46
CA ILE A 32 -4.56 -16.29 -8.09
C ILE A 32 -4.54 -17.19 -9.34
N ALA A 33 -5.49 -17.01 -10.26
CA ALA A 33 -5.51 -17.76 -11.52
C ALA A 33 -4.22 -17.53 -12.33
N GLY A 34 -3.77 -16.28 -12.47
CA GLY A 34 -2.49 -15.97 -13.13
C GLY A 34 -1.29 -16.62 -12.46
N LEU A 35 -1.23 -16.56 -11.12
CA LEU A 35 -0.19 -17.21 -10.32
C LEU A 35 -0.17 -18.72 -10.55
N LYS A 36 -1.33 -19.38 -10.46
CA LYS A 36 -1.46 -20.83 -10.69
C LYS A 36 -1.17 -21.24 -12.14
N MET A 37 -1.46 -20.37 -13.09
CA MET A 37 -1.11 -20.61 -14.48
C MET A 37 0.42 -20.62 -14.67
N CYS A 38 1.15 -19.67 -14.09
CA CYS A 38 2.63 -19.68 -14.10
C CYS A 38 3.19 -20.98 -13.51
N GLU A 39 2.69 -21.40 -12.35
CA GLU A 39 3.07 -22.64 -11.67
C GLU A 39 2.82 -23.87 -12.56
N SER A 40 1.62 -23.96 -13.15
CA SER A 40 1.25 -25.08 -14.04
C SER A 40 2.10 -25.14 -15.31
N PHE A 41 2.42 -24.01 -15.93
CA PHE A 41 3.31 -23.96 -17.09
C PHE A 41 4.73 -24.43 -16.75
N ASN A 42 5.25 -24.05 -15.58
CA ASN A 42 6.56 -24.51 -15.12
C ASN A 42 6.59 -26.04 -14.99
N LEU A 43 5.57 -26.61 -14.34
CA LEU A 43 5.47 -28.05 -14.11
C LEU A 43 5.25 -28.85 -15.40
N GLN A 44 4.45 -28.33 -16.33
CA GLN A 44 4.09 -29.05 -17.56
C GLN A 44 5.12 -28.88 -18.67
N TYR A 45 5.70 -27.69 -18.82
CA TYR A 45 6.54 -27.33 -19.97
C TYR A 45 8.00 -27.01 -19.59
N GLY A 46 8.35 -27.05 -18.30
CA GLY A 46 9.69 -26.72 -17.85
C GLY A 46 10.07 -25.26 -18.04
N THR A 47 9.07 -24.35 -18.04
CA THR A 47 9.33 -22.90 -18.09
C THR A 47 9.90 -22.41 -16.77
N ASN A 48 10.34 -21.16 -16.70
CA ASN A 48 10.91 -20.54 -15.51
C ASN A 48 10.15 -19.27 -15.11
N TYR A 49 8.83 -19.35 -15.00
CA TYR A 49 7.98 -18.24 -14.59
C TYR A 49 7.91 -18.15 -13.07
N ILE A 50 8.21 -16.99 -12.50
CA ILE A 50 8.10 -16.74 -11.08
C ILE A 50 7.05 -15.67 -10.83
N ALA A 51 6.03 -16.00 -10.05
CA ALA A 51 5.04 -15.04 -9.60
C ALA A 51 5.54 -14.38 -8.31
N VAL A 52 5.41 -13.07 -8.20
CA VAL A 52 5.74 -12.31 -7.00
C VAL A 52 4.49 -11.66 -6.41
N MET A 53 4.42 -11.58 -5.09
CA MET A 53 3.27 -11.03 -4.37
C MET A 53 3.72 -9.87 -3.47
N PRO A 54 3.62 -8.62 -3.96
CA PRO A 54 4.01 -7.47 -3.17
C PRO A 54 2.99 -7.15 -2.08
N THR A 55 3.48 -6.56 -0.99
CA THR A 55 2.68 -5.85 0.00
C THR A 55 2.19 -4.50 -0.55
N ASN A 56 1.66 -3.61 0.32
CA ASN A 56 1.22 -2.28 -0.15
C ASN A 56 2.43 -1.46 -0.58
N LEU A 57 2.42 -1.01 -1.82
CA LEU A 57 3.47 -0.17 -2.39
C LEU A 57 3.14 1.30 -2.18
N TYR A 58 4.18 2.12 -2.03
CA TYR A 58 4.10 3.57 -2.00
C TYR A 58 5.37 4.18 -2.59
N GLY A 59 5.30 5.39 -3.09
CA GLY A 59 6.47 6.07 -3.66
C GLY A 59 6.14 7.21 -4.61
N PRO A 60 7.12 7.70 -5.35
CA PRO A 60 6.93 8.77 -6.33
C PRO A 60 5.89 8.41 -7.39
N ASN A 61 5.14 9.41 -7.83
CA ASN A 61 4.11 9.27 -8.86
C ASN A 61 2.93 8.35 -8.48
N ASP A 62 2.71 8.12 -7.18
CA ASP A 62 1.53 7.40 -6.71
C ASP A 62 0.23 8.15 -7.06
N ASN A 63 -0.90 7.49 -6.89
CA ASN A 63 -2.20 8.11 -7.05
C ASN A 63 -2.57 8.89 -5.78
N PHE A 64 -2.50 10.22 -5.84
CA PHE A 64 -2.87 11.12 -4.73
C PHE A 64 -4.33 11.59 -4.80
N ASP A 65 -5.22 10.90 -5.52
CA ASP A 65 -6.64 11.23 -5.58
C ASP A 65 -7.30 11.07 -4.20
N LEU A 66 -8.11 12.05 -3.75
CA LEU A 66 -8.70 12.01 -2.41
C LEU A 66 -9.83 10.98 -2.25
N GLU A 67 -10.41 10.50 -3.37
CA GLU A 67 -11.48 9.50 -3.37
C GLU A 67 -11.00 8.09 -3.63
N ARG A 68 -10.01 7.93 -4.54
CA ARG A 68 -9.67 6.65 -5.17
C ARG A 68 -8.25 6.20 -4.89
N SER A 69 -7.48 6.94 -4.11
CA SER A 69 -6.12 6.56 -3.76
C SER A 69 -6.05 5.60 -2.58
N HIS A 70 -4.93 4.95 -2.45
CA HIS A 70 -4.61 4.19 -1.25
C HIS A 70 -4.40 5.11 -0.04
N VAL A 71 -4.44 4.52 1.14
CA VAL A 71 -4.44 5.25 2.42
C VAL A 71 -3.23 6.18 2.60
N LEU A 72 -2.02 5.73 2.23
CA LEU A 72 -0.79 6.51 2.44
C LEU A 72 -0.76 7.77 1.55
N PRO A 73 -0.90 7.69 0.21
CA PRO A 73 -0.91 8.89 -0.63
C PRO A 73 -2.08 9.83 -0.32
N ALA A 74 -3.26 9.30 0.05
CA ALA A 74 -4.37 10.15 0.50
C ALA A 74 -4.01 10.94 1.76
N MET A 75 -3.36 10.31 2.74
CA MET A 75 -2.93 10.99 3.97
C MET A 75 -1.87 12.06 3.70
N ILE A 76 -0.87 11.75 2.88
CA ILE A 76 0.16 12.73 2.48
C ILE A 76 -0.51 13.98 1.89
N ARG A 77 -1.38 13.81 0.89
CA ARG A 77 -2.05 14.94 0.24
C ARG A 77 -2.94 15.73 1.20
N LYS A 78 -3.71 15.05 2.06
CA LYS A 78 -4.57 15.69 3.05
C LYS A 78 -3.77 16.56 4.03
N ILE A 79 -2.71 16.01 4.59
CA ILE A 79 -1.87 16.69 5.57
C ILE A 79 -1.09 17.83 4.93
N HIS A 80 -0.56 17.64 3.71
CA HIS A 80 0.10 18.69 2.94
C HIS A 80 -0.84 19.87 2.64
N LEU A 81 -2.04 19.61 2.14
CA LEU A 81 -3.01 20.66 1.85
C LEU A 81 -3.45 21.41 3.12
N ALA A 82 -3.64 20.71 4.23
CA ALA A 82 -3.94 21.33 5.52
C ALA A 82 -2.79 22.21 6.02
N HIS A 83 -1.55 21.78 5.84
CA HIS A 83 -0.36 22.58 6.14
C HIS A 83 -0.32 23.85 5.29
N CYS A 84 -0.47 23.73 3.96
CA CYS A 84 -0.52 24.88 3.07
C CYS A 84 -1.63 25.88 3.44
N LEU A 85 -2.83 25.38 3.79
CA LEU A 85 -3.93 26.23 4.25
C LEU A 85 -3.57 26.98 5.56
N LYS A 86 -2.94 26.28 6.50
CA LYS A 86 -2.54 26.86 7.79
C LYS A 86 -1.48 27.94 7.63
N GLU A 87 -0.49 27.73 6.77
CA GLU A 87 0.56 28.70 6.46
C GLU A 87 0.07 29.84 5.51
N GLY A 88 -1.15 29.72 4.99
CA GLY A 88 -1.70 30.68 4.03
C GLY A 88 -1.09 30.58 2.63
N ASP A 89 -0.41 29.49 2.33
CA ASP A 89 0.20 29.23 1.02
C ASP A 89 -0.86 28.81 -0.02
N TRP A 90 -1.59 29.81 -0.51
CA TRP A 90 -2.62 29.62 -1.52
C TRP A 90 -2.07 29.28 -2.90
N GLU A 91 -0.82 29.59 -3.18
CA GLU A 91 -0.17 29.20 -4.43
C GLU A 91 -0.01 27.67 -4.47
N ALA A 92 0.54 27.07 -3.42
CA ALA A 92 0.68 25.63 -3.32
C ALA A 92 -0.69 24.91 -3.35
N VAL A 93 -1.70 25.42 -2.61
CA VAL A 93 -3.06 24.86 -2.64
C VAL A 93 -3.63 24.85 -4.06
N ARG A 94 -3.57 25.98 -4.76
CA ARG A 94 -4.08 26.10 -6.13
C ARG A 94 -3.32 25.23 -7.11
N LYS A 95 -2.00 25.14 -6.97
CA LYS A 95 -1.16 24.28 -7.80
C LYS A 95 -1.54 22.80 -7.64
N ASP A 96 -1.72 22.33 -6.40
CA ASP A 96 -2.17 20.95 -6.15
C ASP A 96 -3.56 20.68 -6.73
N MET A 97 -4.50 21.59 -6.50
CA MET A 97 -5.86 21.46 -7.00
C MET A 97 -5.96 21.54 -8.54
N ASN A 98 -5.04 22.25 -9.22
CA ASN A 98 -4.95 22.23 -10.67
C ASN A 98 -4.37 20.93 -11.21
N GLN A 99 -3.39 20.35 -10.52
CA GLN A 99 -2.81 19.06 -10.90
C GLN A 99 -3.79 17.90 -10.66
N ARG A 100 -4.59 18.00 -9.60
CA ARG A 100 -5.51 16.92 -9.15
C ARG A 100 -6.83 17.52 -8.69
N PRO A 101 -7.70 17.95 -9.62
CA PRO A 101 -9.04 18.48 -9.29
C PRO A 101 -9.85 17.49 -8.47
N VAL A 102 -10.71 17.99 -7.59
CA VAL A 102 -11.59 17.20 -6.73
C VAL A 102 -13.03 17.53 -7.05
N GLU A 103 -13.82 16.56 -7.51
CA GLU A 103 -15.22 16.73 -7.91
C GLU A 103 -15.46 17.94 -8.85
N GLY A 104 -14.53 18.19 -9.76
CA GLY A 104 -14.60 19.31 -10.71
C GLY A 104 -14.11 20.65 -10.16
N ILE A 105 -13.79 20.75 -8.86
CA ILE A 105 -13.15 21.93 -8.27
C ILE A 105 -11.65 21.84 -8.50
N ASN A 106 -11.08 22.89 -9.08
CA ASN A 106 -9.64 23.00 -9.38
C ASN A 106 -9.02 24.25 -8.73
N GLY A 107 -7.75 24.53 -8.99
CA GLY A 107 -7.04 25.67 -8.41
C GLY A 107 -7.51 27.04 -8.93
N ASP A 108 -8.22 27.10 -10.04
CA ASP A 108 -8.78 28.35 -10.60
C ASP A 108 -10.18 28.66 -10.06
N SER A 109 -10.77 27.68 -9.31
CA SER A 109 -12.07 27.85 -8.69
C SER A 109 -12.06 28.93 -7.58
N PRO A 110 -13.22 29.51 -7.23
CA PRO A 110 -13.33 30.44 -6.12
C PRO A 110 -12.77 29.85 -4.82
N LYS A 111 -12.11 30.67 -4.02
CA LYS A 111 -11.51 30.27 -2.74
C LYS A 111 -12.51 29.56 -1.82
N ALA A 112 -13.75 30.04 -1.79
CA ALA A 112 -14.81 29.46 -0.96
C ALA A 112 -15.13 28.01 -1.41
N ASP A 113 -15.16 27.74 -2.70
CA ASP A 113 -15.46 26.42 -3.25
C ASP A 113 -14.32 25.43 -2.96
N ILE A 114 -13.06 25.89 -3.11
CA ILE A 114 -11.88 25.11 -2.72
C ILE A 114 -11.95 24.74 -1.23
N LEU A 115 -12.22 25.70 -0.35
CA LEU A 115 -12.34 25.43 1.09
C LEU A 115 -13.49 24.47 1.39
N ASN A 116 -14.64 24.64 0.75
CA ASN A 116 -15.79 23.77 0.96
C ASN A 116 -15.49 22.31 0.56
N ILE A 117 -14.89 22.11 -0.61
CA ILE A 117 -14.54 20.74 -1.04
C ILE A 117 -13.48 20.13 -0.15
N LEU A 118 -12.44 20.86 0.23
CA LEU A 118 -11.40 20.35 1.13
C LEU A 118 -11.98 19.95 2.50
N ARG A 119 -12.88 20.76 3.08
CA ARG A 119 -13.58 20.42 4.34
C ARG A 119 -14.44 19.17 4.21
N LYS A 120 -15.10 18.95 3.06
CA LYS A 120 -15.84 17.71 2.79
C LYS A 120 -14.94 16.47 2.91
N TYR A 121 -13.66 16.60 2.53
CA TYR A 121 -12.65 15.53 2.65
C TYR A 121 -11.90 15.54 3.98
N GLY A 122 -12.35 16.34 4.96
CA GLY A 122 -11.75 16.42 6.30
C GLY A 122 -10.44 17.21 6.35
N ILE A 123 -10.28 18.20 5.46
CA ILE A 123 -9.07 19.03 5.37
C ILE A 123 -9.41 20.46 5.73
N SER A 124 -8.74 21.02 6.74
CA SER A 124 -8.83 22.43 7.11
C SER A 124 -7.49 22.95 7.63
N GLU A 125 -7.40 24.27 7.80
CA GLU A 125 -6.23 24.92 8.41
C GLU A 125 -5.95 24.47 9.87
N THR A 126 -6.97 24.03 10.57
CA THR A 126 -6.87 23.70 12.01
C THR A 126 -6.90 22.19 12.28
N GLU A 127 -7.47 21.40 11.38
CA GLU A 127 -7.72 19.98 11.61
C GLU A 127 -7.69 19.18 10.32
N VAL A 128 -7.11 17.96 10.41
CA VAL A 128 -7.24 16.89 9.41
C VAL A 128 -7.98 15.72 10.03
N THR A 129 -9.09 15.33 9.41
CA THR A 129 -9.88 14.16 9.82
C THR A 129 -9.62 12.99 8.88
N LEU A 130 -9.17 11.87 9.42
CA LEU A 130 -8.99 10.60 8.72
C LEU A 130 -10.14 9.64 9.04
N TRP A 131 -10.45 8.73 8.14
CA TRP A 131 -11.50 7.73 8.34
C TRP A 131 -11.01 6.59 9.24
N GLY A 132 -11.93 5.99 9.99
CA GLY A 132 -11.70 4.84 10.87
C GLY A 132 -11.15 5.23 12.22
N THR A 133 -10.62 4.25 12.97
CA THR A 133 -10.06 4.42 14.31
C THR A 133 -8.56 4.74 14.30
N GLY A 134 -7.89 4.46 13.17
CA GLY A 134 -6.42 4.52 13.05
C GLY A 134 -5.70 3.33 13.67
N THR A 135 -6.43 2.32 14.18
CA THR A 135 -5.84 1.13 14.82
C THR A 135 -5.37 0.05 13.84
N PRO A 136 -5.93 -0.11 12.61
CA PRO A 136 -5.46 -1.13 11.70
C PRO A 136 -3.98 -1.03 11.40
N LEU A 137 -3.36 -2.21 11.29
CA LEU A 137 -1.95 -2.39 10.97
C LEU A 137 -1.76 -2.62 9.47
N ARG A 138 -0.77 -1.99 8.89
CA ARG A 138 -0.40 -2.15 7.48
C ARG A 138 1.10 -2.25 7.32
N GLU A 139 1.49 -3.03 6.35
CA GLU A 139 2.85 -3.12 5.85
C GLU A 139 2.96 -2.26 4.59
N PHE A 140 4.09 -1.56 4.42
CA PHE A 140 4.38 -0.73 3.25
C PHE A 140 5.79 -1.00 2.74
N LEU A 141 5.93 -1.04 1.41
CA LEU A 141 7.22 -1.19 0.74
C LEU A 141 7.40 -0.06 -0.28
N TRP A 142 8.58 0.54 -0.29
CA TRP A 142 8.95 1.55 -1.28
C TRP A 142 8.92 0.98 -2.71
N SER A 143 8.28 1.67 -3.64
CA SER A 143 8.00 1.13 -4.98
C SER A 143 9.24 0.79 -5.80
N GLU A 144 10.32 1.57 -5.64
CA GLU A 144 11.61 1.27 -6.30
C GLU A 144 12.25 0.00 -5.74
N GLU A 145 12.05 -0.32 -4.46
CA GLU A 145 12.51 -1.59 -3.89
C GLU A 145 11.73 -2.79 -4.40
N MET A 146 10.44 -2.62 -4.70
CA MET A 146 9.68 -3.66 -5.42
C MET A 146 10.28 -3.91 -6.81
N ALA A 147 10.69 -2.87 -7.52
CA ALA A 147 11.38 -3.01 -8.80
C ALA A 147 12.73 -3.72 -8.64
N ASP A 148 13.55 -3.30 -7.66
CA ASP A 148 14.83 -3.92 -7.33
C ASP A 148 14.68 -5.41 -6.98
N ALA A 149 13.71 -5.75 -6.12
CA ALA A 149 13.38 -7.14 -5.79
C ALA A 149 12.96 -7.97 -7.01
N SER A 150 12.18 -7.36 -7.93
CA SER A 150 11.76 -8.05 -9.16
C SER A 150 12.93 -8.34 -10.08
N VAL A 151 13.86 -7.39 -10.24
CA VAL A 151 15.10 -7.59 -11.02
C VAL A 151 15.97 -8.65 -10.36
N PHE A 152 16.15 -8.58 -9.03
CA PHE A 152 16.88 -9.60 -8.28
C PHE A 152 16.31 -11.01 -8.50
N VAL A 153 15.00 -11.18 -8.37
CA VAL A 153 14.34 -12.47 -8.58
C VAL A 153 14.55 -12.95 -10.03
N MET A 154 14.43 -12.04 -11.01
CA MET A 154 14.63 -12.39 -12.43
C MET A 154 16.06 -12.85 -12.74
N GLU A 155 17.06 -12.27 -12.10
CA GLU A 155 18.47 -12.56 -12.37
C GLU A 155 19.04 -13.74 -11.54
N HIS A 156 18.52 -13.98 -10.34
CA HIS A 156 19.17 -14.88 -9.37
C HIS A 156 18.31 -16.05 -8.94
N VAL A 157 16.98 -16.07 -9.24
CA VAL A 157 16.08 -17.09 -8.74
C VAL A 157 15.47 -17.90 -9.89
N ASN A 158 15.49 -19.22 -9.77
CA ASN A 158 14.78 -20.10 -10.69
C ASN A 158 13.55 -20.71 -10.01
N PHE A 159 12.60 -21.17 -10.79
CA PHE A 159 11.39 -21.81 -10.24
C PHE A 159 11.71 -22.95 -9.24
N LYS A 160 12.74 -23.77 -9.55
CA LYS A 160 13.20 -24.84 -8.66
C LYS A 160 13.67 -24.35 -7.26
N ASP A 161 14.05 -23.09 -7.14
CA ASP A 161 14.53 -22.49 -5.88
C ASP A 161 13.36 -22.03 -4.99
N THR A 162 12.11 -22.09 -5.51
CA THR A 162 10.91 -21.61 -4.79
C THR A 162 10.17 -22.69 -4.00
N TYR A 163 10.59 -23.94 -4.10
CA TYR A 163 10.05 -25.09 -3.36
C TYR A 163 11.19 -26.01 -2.90
N LYS A 164 10.90 -26.96 -2.02
CA LYS A 164 11.92 -27.90 -1.53
C LYS A 164 11.99 -29.15 -2.42
N GLU A 165 13.20 -29.61 -2.70
CA GLU A 165 13.40 -30.87 -3.39
C GLU A 165 12.78 -32.03 -2.57
N GLY A 166 11.95 -32.85 -3.23
CA GLY A 166 11.23 -33.95 -2.61
C GLY A 166 9.82 -33.60 -2.10
N ASP A 167 9.37 -32.35 -2.24
CA ASP A 167 7.96 -32.00 -1.97
C ASP A 167 7.04 -32.83 -2.86
N LYS A 168 6.01 -33.46 -2.27
CA LYS A 168 5.04 -34.26 -3.00
C LYS A 168 4.14 -33.41 -3.89
N ASP A 169 3.76 -32.24 -3.39
CA ASP A 169 2.88 -31.28 -4.05
C ASP A 169 3.62 -29.97 -4.22
N ILE A 170 4.08 -29.68 -5.43
CA ILE A 170 4.69 -28.39 -5.76
C ILE A 170 3.57 -27.39 -5.99
N ARG A 171 3.36 -26.50 -5.04
CA ARG A 171 2.31 -25.47 -5.08
C ARG A 171 2.71 -24.24 -4.26
N ASN A 172 2.04 -23.12 -4.53
CA ASN A 172 2.27 -21.85 -3.83
C ASN A 172 3.75 -21.41 -3.93
N CYS A 173 4.30 -21.57 -5.15
CA CYS A 173 5.69 -21.29 -5.48
C CYS A 173 5.99 -19.80 -5.70
N HIS A 174 4.99 -18.93 -5.51
CA HIS A 174 5.19 -17.49 -5.56
C HIS A 174 6.08 -17.02 -4.39
N ILE A 175 6.56 -15.79 -4.51
CA ILE A 175 7.45 -15.16 -3.53
C ILE A 175 6.79 -13.91 -2.99
N ASN A 176 6.60 -13.83 -1.69
CA ASN A 176 6.19 -12.60 -1.02
C ASN A 176 7.30 -11.56 -1.08
N ILE A 177 6.94 -10.34 -1.52
CA ILE A 177 7.84 -9.19 -1.48
C ILE A 177 7.28 -8.17 -0.50
N GLY A 178 7.92 -8.05 0.65
CA GLY A 178 7.52 -7.18 1.73
C GLY A 178 8.68 -6.87 2.66
N THR A 179 8.40 -6.09 3.69
CA THR A 179 9.37 -5.71 4.72
C THR A 179 9.32 -6.62 5.94
N GLY A 180 8.19 -7.31 6.15
CA GLY A 180 7.90 -8.04 7.39
C GLY A 180 7.65 -7.12 8.58
N LYS A 181 7.45 -5.81 8.35
CA LYS A 181 7.22 -4.80 9.38
C LYS A 181 5.87 -4.12 9.17
N GLU A 182 5.18 -3.83 10.23
CA GLU A 182 3.86 -3.19 10.19
C GLU A 182 3.82 -1.93 11.06
N ILE A 183 2.96 -1.01 10.68
CA ILE A 183 2.71 0.25 11.38
C ILE A 183 1.20 0.48 11.47
N THR A 184 0.70 1.07 12.56
CA THR A 184 -0.70 1.47 12.62
C THR A 184 -0.97 2.66 11.70
N ILE A 185 -2.21 2.76 11.20
CA ILE A 185 -2.63 3.92 10.39
C ILE A 185 -2.44 5.23 11.18
N ARG A 186 -2.65 5.20 12.50
CA ARG A 186 -2.41 6.37 13.38
C ARG A 186 -0.93 6.76 13.40
N GLN A 187 -0.03 5.82 13.68
CA GLN A 187 1.41 6.09 13.71
C GLN A 187 1.93 6.60 12.35
N LEU A 188 1.42 6.02 11.26
CA LEU A 188 1.76 6.49 9.91
C LEU A 188 1.33 7.94 9.69
N ALA A 189 0.10 8.29 10.07
CA ALA A 189 -0.40 9.66 9.96
C ALA A 189 0.39 10.64 10.82
N GLU A 190 0.74 10.26 12.05
CA GLU A 190 1.57 11.07 12.96
C GLU A 190 2.97 11.33 12.36
N ARG A 191 3.59 10.32 11.72
CA ARG A 191 4.86 10.50 11.01
C ARG A 191 4.75 11.44 9.80
N ILE A 192 3.67 11.35 9.04
CA ILE A 192 3.43 12.28 7.93
C ILE A 192 3.24 13.71 8.46
N VAL A 193 2.49 13.88 9.54
CA VAL A 193 2.32 15.19 10.21
C VAL A 193 3.67 15.78 10.62
N GLU A 194 4.54 14.97 11.26
CA GLU A 194 5.89 15.38 11.65
C GLU A 194 6.75 15.76 10.44
N THR A 195 6.73 14.93 9.39
CA THR A 195 7.54 15.14 8.17
C THR A 195 7.11 16.39 7.41
N VAL A 196 5.80 16.63 7.29
CA VAL A 196 5.23 17.82 6.61
C VAL A 196 5.37 19.08 7.48
N GLY A 197 5.49 18.92 8.80
CA GLY A 197 5.53 20.04 9.76
C GLY A 197 4.16 20.63 10.07
N TYR A 198 3.06 19.89 9.85
CA TYR A 198 1.70 20.39 10.12
C TYR A 198 1.44 20.55 11.61
N GLN A 199 1.03 21.74 12.04
CA GLN A 199 0.79 22.10 13.44
C GLN A 199 -0.71 22.14 13.80
N GLY A 200 -1.58 21.54 13.00
CA GLY A 200 -2.99 21.39 13.28
C GLY A 200 -3.31 20.10 14.03
N LYS A 201 -4.60 19.88 14.30
CA LYS A 201 -5.09 18.69 14.97
C LYS A 201 -5.26 17.54 13.97
N LEU A 202 -4.84 16.34 14.36
CA LEU A 202 -5.14 15.10 13.65
C LEU A 202 -6.25 14.36 14.39
N THR A 203 -7.34 14.03 13.69
CA THR A 203 -8.49 13.32 14.26
C THR A 203 -8.88 12.12 13.40
N PHE A 204 -9.66 11.22 13.99
CA PHE A 204 -10.14 10.00 13.36
C PHE A 204 -11.66 9.89 13.49
N ASP A 205 -12.34 9.71 12.37
CA ASP A 205 -13.79 9.49 12.31
C ASP A 205 -14.11 7.99 12.41
N SER A 206 -14.34 7.52 13.62
CA SER A 206 -14.68 6.12 13.91
C SER A 206 -16.08 5.70 13.42
N SER A 207 -16.89 6.61 12.89
CA SER A 207 -18.14 6.26 12.20
C SER A 207 -17.91 5.62 10.84
N LYS A 208 -16.70 5.76 10.31
CA LYS A 208 -16.26 5.14 9.05
C LYS A 208 -15.57 3.80 9.31
N PRO A 209 -15.74 2.80 8.42
CA PRO A 209 -15.17 1.47 8.62
C PRO A 209 -13.63 1.49 8.56
N ASP A 210 -13.00 0.65 9.35
CA ASP A 210 -11.54 0.46 9.36
C ASP A 210 -10.99 -0.44 8.24
N GLY A 211 -11.81 -1.25 7.62
CA GLY A 211 -11.35 -2.33 6.75
C GLY A 211 -10.67 -3.47 7.54
N THR A 212 -9.87 -4.30 6.88
CA THR A 212 -9.18 -5.44 7.50
C THR A 212 -8.19 -4.95 8.58
N MET A 213 -8.24 -5.55 9.77
CA MET A 213 -7.44 -5.08 10.93
C MET A 213 -5.93 -5.27 10.75
N ARG A 214 -5.50 -6.34 10.09
CA ARG A 214 -4.07 -6.64 9.91
C ARG A 214 -3.80 -7.28 8.55
N LYS A 215 -2.72 -6.86 7.89
CA LYS A 215 -2.19 -7.48 6.66
C LYS A 215 -0.66 -7.36 6.69
N LEU A 216 -0.01 -8.43 7.10
CA LEU A 216 1.44 -8.54 7.15
C LEU A 216 1.87 -9.76 6.34
N THR A 217 2.79 -9.59 5.40
CA THR A 217 3.38 -10.71 4.66
C THR A 217 4.61 -11.26 5.38
N ASP A 218 4.87 -12.55 5.18
CA ASP A 218 6.13 -13.16 5.60
C ASP A 218 7.13 -13.12 4.43
N PRO A 219 8.21 -12.30 4.50
CA PRO A 219 9.21 -12.21 3.45
C PRO A 219 10.35 -13.24 3.60
N SER A 220 10.25 -14.20 4.51
CA SER A 220 11.33 -15.14 4.87
C SER A 220 11.87 -15.91 3.66
N LYS A 221 11.01 -16.29 2.70
CA LYS A 221 11.44 -16.95 1.47
C LYS A 221 12.37 -16.05 0.65
N LEU A 222 11.98 -14.81 0.40
CA LEU A 222 12.81 -13.84 -0.34
C LEU A 222 14.12 -13.53 0.39
N HIS A 223 14.05 -13.38 1.73
CA HIS A 223 15.24 -13.17 2.56
C HIS A 223 16.22 -14.35 2.46
N SER A 224 15.72 -15.59 2.47
CA SER A 224 16.56 -16.79 2.31
C SER A 224 17.21 -16.89 0.93
N LEU A 225 16.63 -16.25 -0.09
CA LEU A 225 17.18 -16.16 -1.43
C LEU A 225 18.23 -15.03 -1.57
N GLY A 226 18.36 -14.16 -0.55
CA GLY A 226 19.42 -13.17 -0.44
C GLY A 226 19.01 -11.70 -0.65
N TRP A 227 17.72 -11.41 -0.89
CA TRP A 227 17.26 -10.03 -1.01
C TRP A 227 16.60 -9.52 0.27
N HIS A 228 16.90 -8.27 0.64
CA HIS A 228 16.31 -7.55 1.76
C HIS A 228 16.01 -6.11 1.35
N HIS A 229 14.90 -5.55 1.85
CA HIS A 229 14.60 -4.13 1.69
C HIS A 229 15.63 -3.27 2.46
N LYS A 230 15.83 -2.03 2.03
CA LYS A 230 16.78 -1.07 2.60
C LYS A 230 16.10 0.19 3.11
N ILE A 231 14.95 0.55 2.51
CA ILE A 231 14.23 1.80 2.81
C ILE A 231 13.12 1.51 3.81
N GLU A 232 13.27 2.04 5.02
CA GLU A 232 12.24 1.99 6.05
C GLU A 232 11.15 3.04 5.78
N ILE A 233 9.97 2.84 6.36
CA ILE A 233 8.81 3.72 6.13
C ILE A 233 9.11 5.18 6.51
N GLU A 234 9.91 5.39 7.55
CA GLU A 234 10.33 6.71 8.02
C GLU A 234 11.15 7.47 6.98
N GLU A 235 12.03 6.77 6.30
CA GLU A 235 12.84 7.36 5.23
C GLU A 235 12.00 7.57 3.98
N GLY A 236 11.19 6.59 3.59
CA GLY A 236 10.36 6.67 2.41
C GLY A 236 9.32 7.80 2.46
N VAL A 237 8.74 8.09 3.63
CA VAL A 237 7.80 9.23 3.80
C VAL A 237 8.51 10.59 3.65
N ARG A 238 9.82 10.67 3.93
CA ARG A 238 10.61 11.92 3.76
C ARG A 238 11.05 12.17 2.32
N ARG A 239 11.17 11.12 1.52
CA ARG A 239 11.52 11.20 0.09
C ARG A 239 10.36 11.73 -0.75
#